data_0716bca52f2e12d0096a325fb840af62
#
_entry.id   0716bca52f2e12d0096a325fb840af62
#
_cell.length_a   1.000
_cell.length_b   1.000
_cell.length_c   1.000
_cell.angle_alpha   90.00
_cell.angle_beta   90.00
_cell.angle_gamma   90.00
#
_symmetry.space_group_name_H-M   'P 1'
#
loop_
_entity.id
_entity.type
_entity.pdbx_description
1 polymer ?
#
loop_
_entity_poly.entity_id
_entity_poly.type
_entity_poly.pdbx_seq_one_letter_code
_entity_poly.pdbx_strand_id
1 'polypeptide(L)'
;YDIADIKNFEALKTAAEDIHARASELGFDAFTSSSMSSDSSWRFTGHLANLEYYYESVDDPAAWESCPATITGKYMQNYKNLWDLYINNSATNPADLAAGGFDAQAEFAEGKAVFYSQGNWEWSALQEKGMNADDLTMIPYYCGVDGEEKAGLNCGTENCWAVNAEASEEDIQATLDFMYWMVTDADASRLLVDSFGVMPYKQAAESTNPFLKIANEYSAEGNYVMPWVTNFQPNVDAYREALVAAMNQYDADQTDANWELVKTAFVDGWAVQYQAANG
;
A
#
# COMPACT_ATOMS: atom_id res chain seq x y z
N TYR A 1 13.04 -14.25 -15.31
CA TYR A 1 13.48 -13.32 -14.24
C TYR A 1 13.55 -14.04 -12.90
N ASP A 2 14.59 -13.77 -12.13
CA ASP A 2 14.62 -14.13 -10.72
C ASP A 2 14.08 -12.94 -9.91
N ILE A 3 13.04 -13.15 -9.13
CA ILE A 3 12.43 -12.10 -8.32
C ILE A 3 13.43 -11.52 -7.31
N ALA A 4 14.41 -12.32 -6.85
CA ALA A 4 15.46 -11.89 -5.95
C ALA A 4 16.44 -10.85 -6.56
N ASP A 5 16.44 -10.71 -7.88
CA ASP A 5 17.24 -9.71 -8.60
C ASP A 5 16.51 -8.36 -8.74
N ILE A 6 15.20 -8.32 -8.48
CA ILE A 6 14.40 -7.09 -8.50
C ILE A 6 14.58 -6.35 -7.17
N LYS A 7 15.59 -5.48 -7.12
CA LYS A 7 15.98 -4.72 -5.90
C LYS A 7 15.98 -3.20 -6.09
N ASN A 8 15.50 -2.71 -7.21
CA ASN A 8 15.36 -1.29 -7.50
C ASN A 8 14.35 -1.07 -8.64
N PHE A 9 14.00 0.19 -8.87
CA PHE A 9 13.03 0.60 -9.89
C PHE A 9 13.44 0.16 -11.31
N GLU A 10 14.70 0.28 -11.69
CA GLU A 10 15.15 -0.06 -13.03
C GLU A 10 15.05 -1.57 -13.32
N ALA A 11 15.32 -2.42 -12.32
CA ALA A 11 15.13 -3.86 -12.43
C ALA A 11 13.64 -4.22 -12.54
N LEU A 12 12.78 -3.60 -11.71
CA LEU A 12 11.33 -3.77 -11.78
C LEU A 12 10.79 -3.31 -13.14
N LYS A 13 11.21 -2.14 -13.60
CA LYS A 13 10.82 -1.56 -14.89
C LYS A 13 11.21 -2.48 -16.04
N THR A 14 12.45 -2.96 -16.05
CA THR A 14 12.93 -3.88 -17.11
C THR A 14 12.09 -5.14 -17.19
N ALA A 15 11.77 -5.73 -16.04
CA ALA A 15 10.93 -6.93 -15.98
C ALA A 15 9.49 -6.65 -16.43
N ALA A 16 8.90 -5.57 -15.93
CA ALA A 16 7.51 -5.21 -16.24
C ALA A 16 7.32 -4.88 -17.73
N GLU A 17 8.20 -4.06 -18.30
CA GLU A 17 8.14 -3.68 -19.72
C GLU A 17 8.35 -4.89 -20.66
N ASP A 18 9.27 -5.82 -20.34
CA ASP A 18 9.45 -7.03 -21.13
C ASP A 18 8.25 -7.96 -21.06
N ILE A 19 7.68 -8.15 -19.86
CA ILE A 19 6.47 -8.97 -19.67
C ILE A 19 5.31 -8.37 -20.46
N HIS A 20 5.05 -7.07 -20.33
CA HIS A 20 3.98 -6.38 -21.05
C HIS A 20 4.15 -6.47 -22.56
N ALA A 21 5.36 -6.23 -23.09
CA ALA A 21 5.66 -6.34 -24.52
C ALA A 21 5.38 -7.73 -25.09
N ARG A 22 5.44 -8.75 -24.25
CA ARG A 22 5.22 -10.15 -24.59
C ARG A 22 3.90 -10.72 -24.07
N ALA A 23 3.01 -9.88 -23.52
CA ALA A 23 1.80 -10.34 -22.86
C ALA A 23 0.92 -11.25 -23.73
N SER A 24 0.82 -10.96 -25.02
CA SER A 24 0.07 -11.80 -25.97
C SER A 24 0.72 -13.20 -26.21
N GLU A 25 2.03 -13.32 -26.08
CA GLU A 25 2.76 -14.59 -26.15
C GLU A 25 2.64 -15.36 -24.84
N LEU A 26 2.80 -14.66 -23.71
CA LEU A 26 2.83 -15.23 -22.37
C LEU A 26 1.43 -15.62 -21.86
N GLY A 27 0.40 -14.91 -22.28
CA GLY A 27 -0.98 -15.10 -21.81
C GLY A 27 -1.28 -14.38 -20.51
N PHE A 28 -0.36 -13.53 -20.03
CA PHE A 28 -0.50 -12.69 -18.84
C PHE A 28 0.26 -11.37 -19.02
N ASP A 29 -0.03 -10.39 -18.18
CA ASP A 29 0.60 -9.08 -18.19
C ASP A 29 1.49 -8.86 -16.96
N ALA A 30 2.19 -7.71 -16.88
CA ALA A 30 3.06 -7.42 -15.76
C ALA A 30 2.25 -7.09 -14.51
N PHE A 31 1.36 -6.10 -14.57
CA PHE A 31 0.58 -5.67 -13.41
C PHE A 31 -0.90 -6.02 -13.54
N THR A 32 -1.55 -6.23 -12.40
CA THR A 32 -3.01 -6.26 -12.33
C THR A 32 -3.60 -4.91 -12.73
N SER A 33 -4.83 -4.90 -13.22
CA SER A 33 -5.55 -3.68 -13.52
C SER A 33 -5.76 -2.84 -12.25
N SER A 34 -5.58 -1.52 -12.39
CA SER A 34 -5.76 -0.59 -11.29
C SER A 34 -7.20 -0.09 -11.26
N SER A 35 -7.99 -0.49 -10.29
CA SER A 35 -9.29 0.17 -10.10
C SER A 35 -9.09 1.49 -9.36
N MET A 36 -9.55 2.60 -9.95
CA MET A 36 -9.59 3.92 -9.34
C MET A 36 -10.93 4.24 -8.68
N SER A 37 -11.75 3.23 -8.44
CA SER A 37 -12.99 3.33 -7.64
C SER A 37 -12.67 3.54 -6.15
N SER A 38 -13.63 4.06 -5.39
CA SER A 38 -13.45 4.43 -3.97
C SER A 38 -13.05 3.27 -3.05
N ASP A 39 -13.42 2.04 -3.42
CA ASP A 39 -13.07 0.81 -2.69
C ASP A 39 -11.66 0.29 -3.00
N SER A 40 -10.98 0.83 -3.99
CA SER A 40 -9.71 0.33 -4.49
C SER A 40 -8.61 1.39 -4.58
N SER A 41 -8.95 2.64 -4.89
CA SER A 41 -8.00 3.74 -5.15
C SER A 41 -7.06 4.06 -3.96
N TRP A 42 -7.42 3.66 -2.74
CA TRP A 42 -6.57 3.83 -1.56
C TRP A 42 -5.20 3.12 -1.69
N ARG A 43 -5.11 2.07 -2.52
CA ARG A 43 -3.84 1.41 -2.83
C ARG A 43 -2.83 2.37 -3.47
N PHE A 44 -3.33 3.31 -4.24
CA PHE A 44 -2.52 4.25 -5.02
C PHE A 44 -2.41 5.61 -4.33
N THR A 45 -3.51 6.13 -3.79
CA THR A 45 -3.55 7.42 -3.08
C THR A 45 -3.08 7.36 -1.62
N GLY A 46 -2.92 6.16 -1.08
CA GLY A 46 -2.40 5.87 0.25
C GLY A 46 -1.10 5.08 0.19
N HIS A 47 -1.14 3.83 -0.24
CA HIS A 47 0.02 2.94 -0.14
C HIS A 47 1.14 3.34 -1.12
N LEU A 48 0.84 3.55 -2.40
CA LEU A 48 1.83 4.00 -3.37
C LEU A 48 2.31 5.41 -3.03
N ALA A 49 1.39 6.31 -2.68
CA ALA A 49 1.70 7.68 -2.28
C ALA A 49 2.55 7.75 -1.01
N ASN A 50 2.54 6.69 -0.17
CA ASN A 50 3.37 6.62 1.02
C ASN A 50 4.86 6.80 0.73
N LEU A 51 5.33 6.41 -0.46
CA LEU A 51 6.73 6.56 -0.86
C LEU A 51 7.16 8.03 -0.85
N GLU A 52 6.33 8.91 -1.41
CA GLU A 52 6.60 10.34 -1.46
C GLU A 52 6.71 10.91 -0.03
N TYR A 53 5.71 10.66 0.82
CA TYR A 53 5.69 11.11 2.21
C TYR A 53 6.84 10.53 3.03
N TYR A 54 7.12 9.25 2.85
CA TYR A 54 8.19 8.57 3.57
C TYR A 54 9.54 9.21 3.30
N TYR A 55 9.91 9.39 2.02
CA TYR A 55 11.20 9.97 1.69
C TYR A 55 11.30 11.45 2.08
N GLU A 56 10.22 12.23 2.01
CA GLU A 56 10.20 13.57 2.60
C GLU A 56 10.40 13.53 4.13
N SER A 57 9.79 12.56 4.82
CA SER A 57 9.95 12.43 6.27
C SER A 57 11.35 11.99 6.68
N VAL A 58 12.05 11.26 5.83
CA VAL A 58 13.47 10.93 6.03
C VAL A 58 14.36 12.15 5.83
N ASP A 59 14.03 13.02 4.88
CA ASP A 59 14.78 14.25 4.62
C ASP A 59 14.61 15.30 5.74
N ASP A 60 13.44 15.41 6.31
CA ASP A 60 13.13 16.35 7.40
C ASP A 60 12.28 15.68 8.50
N PRO A 61 12.89 14.81 9.33
CA PRO A 61 12.15 14.12 10.39
C PRO A 61 11.47 15.05 11.39
N ALA A 62 12.01 16.25 11.59
CA ALA A 62 11.43 17.21 12.54
C ALA A 62 10.08 17.77 12.06
N ALA A 63 9.91 17.97 10.76
CA ALA A 63 8.65 18.40 10.18
C ALA A 63 7.56 17.33 10.30
N TRP A 64 7.94 16.05 10.39
CA TRP A 64 7.04 14.90 10.42
C TRP A 64 6.86 14.26 11.80
N GLU A 65 7.26 14.93 12.89
CA GLU A 65 6.90 14.52 14.26
C GLU A 65 5.37 14.57 14.52
N SER A 66 4.67 15.37 13.70
CA SER A 66 3.21 15.42 13.64
C SER A 66 2.79 15.67 12.18
N CYS A 67 1.48 15.71 11.91
CA CYS A 67 1.01 16.07 10.58
C CYS A 67 1.55 17.46 10.17
N PRO A 68 2.38 17.59 9.14
CA PRO A 68 2.89 18.87 8.68
C PRO A 68 1.80 19.71 8.02
N ALA A 69 1.86 21.03 8.18
CA ALA A 69 0.89 21.92 7.53
C ALA A 69 1.02 21.96 6.01
N THR A 70 2.20 21.67 5.49
CA THR A 70 2.53 21.62 4.06
C THR A 70 3.52 20.50 3.79
N ILE A 71 3.50 19.97 2.59
CA ILE A 71 4.50 19.05 2.05
C ILE A 71 5.18 19.66 0.84
N THR A 72 6.33 19.17 0.42
CA THR A 72 7.11 19.78 -0.66
C THR A 72 6.86 19.18 -2.04
N GLY A 73 6.44 17.90 -2.09
CA GLY A 73 6.29 17.17 -3.34
C GLY A 73 7.63 16.83 -4.00
N LYS A 74 8.72 16.76 -3.22
CA LYS A 74 10.07 16.51 -3.72
C LYS A 74 10.17 15.21 -4.52
N TYR A 75 9.45 14.19 -4.12
CA TYR A 75 9.48 12.85 -4.72
C TYR A 75 8.30 12.58 -5.66
N MET A 76 7.54 13.62 -6.06
CA MET A 76 6.41 13.46 -6.99
C MET A 76 6.81 12.89 -8.35
N GLN A 77 8.06 13.11 -8.80
CA GLN A 77 8.54 12.49 -10.04
C GLN A 77 8.75 10.98 -9.87
N ASN A 78 9.22 10.54 -8.70
CA ASN A 78 9.37 9.13 -8.38
C ASN A 78 8.01 8.43 -8.28
N TYR A 79 7.04 9.10 -7.65
CA TYR A 79 5.64 8.63 -7.62
C TYR A 79 5.07 8.50 -9.04
N LYS A 80 5.28 9.52 -9.90
CA LYS A 80 4.87 9.46 -11.32
C LYS A 80 5.48 8.27 -12.04
N ASN A 81 6.79 8.09 -11.92
CA ASN A 81 7.50 7.01 -12.62
C ASN A 81 6.92 5.63 -12.26
N LEU A 82 6.63 5.40 -10.99
CA LEU A 82 6.05 4.14 -10.54
C LEU A 82 4.57 4.01 -10.97
N TRP A 83 3.80 5.10 -10.93
CA TRP A 83 2.42 5.10 -11.40
C TRP A 83 2.36 4.82 -12.90
N ASP A 84 3.17 5.52 -13.71
CA ASP A 84 3.29 5.28 -15.15
C ASP A 84 3.69 3.84 -15.48
N LEU A 85 4.66 3.30 -14.74
CA LEU A 85 5.07 1.92 -14.91
C LEU A 85 3.91 0.97 -14.68
N TYR A 86 3.16 1.18 -13.61
CA TYR A 86 2.03 0.35 -13.23
C TYR A 86 0.91 0.38 -14.28
N ILE A 87 0.42 1.57 -14.63
CA ILE A 87 -0.75 1.70 -15.51
C ILE A 87 -0.46 1.38 -16.97
N ASN A 88 0.78 1.61 -17.44
CA ASN A 88 1.16 1.35 -18.83
C ASN A 88 1.63 -0.09 -19.08
N ASN A 89 1.76 -0.93 -18.05
CA ASN A 89 2.20 -2.32 -18.16
C ASN A 89 1.18 -3.28 -17.51
N SER A 90 -0.10 -2.97 -17.62
CA SER A 90 -1.22 -3.81 -17.22
C SER A 90 -2.12 -4.13 -18.41
N ALA A 91 -2.98 -5.14 -18.27
CA ALA A 91 -3.87 -5.58 -19.32
C ALA A 91 -4.95 -4.54 -19.72
N THR A 92 -5.27 -3.63 -18.79
CA THR A 92 -6.28 -2.60 -19.00
C THR A 92 -5.63 -1.30 -19.47
N ASN A 93 -6.22 -0.69 -20.50
CA ASN A 93 -5.77 0.60 -21.00
C ASN A 93 -5.92 1.67 -19.89
N PRO A 94 -4.90 2.53 -19.65
CA PRO A 94 -4.98 3.57 -18.62
C PRO A 94 -6.24 4.44 -18.68
N ALA A 95 -6.71 4.81 -19.88
CA ALA A 95 -7.92 5.59 -20.05
C ALA A 95 -9.21 4.90 -19.54
N ASP A 96 -9.20 3.59 -19.38
CA ASP A 96 -10.36 2.82 -18.94
C ASP A 96 -10.38 2.60 -17.42
N LEU A 97 -9.28 2.92 -16.72
CA LEU A 97 -9.13 2.66 -15.28
C LEU A 97 -10.11 3.47 -14.43
N ALA A 98 -10.51 4.66 -14.88
CA ALA A 98 -11.50 5.50 -14.21
C ALA A 98 -12.90 4.85 -14.15
N ALA A 99 -13.22 3.94 -15.08
CA ALA A 99 -14.51 3.24 -15.10
C ALA A 99 -14.68 2.29 -13.90
N GLY A 100 -13.57 1.78 -13.33
CA GLY A 100 -13.58 0.82 -12.23
C GLY A 100 -14.13 -0.55 -12.65
N GLY A 101 -14.40 -1.39 -11.64
CA GLY A 101 -15.00 -2.71 -11.88
C GLY A 101 -14.00 -3.80 -12.26
N PHE A 102 -12.71 -3.55 -12.13
CA PHE A 102 -11.66 -4.54 -12.31
C PHE A 102 -11.50 -5.37 -11.04
N ASP A 103 -11.35 -6.68 -11.21
CA ASP A 103 -11.05 -7.61 -10.12
C ASP A 103 -9.56 -7.99 -10.16
N ALA A 104 -8.72 -7.09 -9.63
CA ALA A 104 -7.28 -7.28 -9.57
C ALA A 104 -6.87 -8.55 -8.80
N GLN A 105 -7.65 -8.95 -7.78
CA GLN A 105 -7.46 -10.18 -7.04
C GLN A 105 -7.68 -11.42 -7.92
N ALA A 106 -8.76 -11.42 -8.71
CA ALA A 106 -9.04 -12.51 -9.65
C ALA A 106 -7.99 -12.55 -10.76
N GLU A 107 -7.61 -11.40 -11.33
CA GLU A 107 -6.54 -11.33 -12.34
C GLU A 107 -5.25 -11.98 -11.84
N PHE A 108 -4.85 -11.67 -10.60
CA PHE A 108 -3.65 -12.23 -10.01
C PHE A 108 -3.80 -13.73 -9.72
N ALA A 109 -4.89 -14.13 -9.07
CA ALA A 109 -5.14 -15.53 -8.71
C ALA A 109 -5.30 -16.45 -9.93
N GLU A 110 -5.79 -15.93 -11.06
CA GLU A 110 -5.90 -16.64 -12.33
C GLU A 110 -4.61 -16.65 -13.15
N GLY A 111 -3.53 -16.05 -12.63
CA GLY A 111 -2.25 -15.95 -13.33
C GLY A 111 -2.30 -15.03 -14.56
N LYS A 112 -3.14 -13.99 -14.53
CA LYS A 112 -3.24 -12.98 -15.58
C LYS A 112 -2.29 -11.81 -15.41
N ALA A 113 -1.69 -11.69 -14.23
CA ALA A 113 -0.69 -10.68 -13.91
C ALA A 113 0.37 -11.22 -12.95
N VAL A 114 1.60 -10.71 -13.05
CA VAL A 114 2.73 -11.10 -12.22
C VAL A 114 2.79 -10.29 -10.93
N PHE A 115 2.50 -8.99 -11.01
CA PHE A 115 2.60 -8.05 -9.90
C PHE A 115 1.21 -7.56 -9.47
N TYR A 116 0.95 -7.65 -8.18
CA TYR A 116 -0.29 -7.22 -7.56
C TYR A 116 0.00 -6.26 -6.40
N SER A 117 -0.45 -5.00 -6.53
CA SER A 117 -0.32 -4.01 -5.46
C SER A 117 -1.33 -4.28 -4.36
N GLN A 118 -0.89 -4.93 -3.27
CA GLN A 118 -1.76 -5.35 -2.18
C GLN A 118 -0.96 -5.56 -0.88
N GLY A 119 -1.61 -5.99 0.18
CA GLY A 119 -1.00 -6.27 1.47
C GLY A 119 -1.13 -7.73 1.92
N ASN A 120 -0.48 -8.04 3.03
CA ASN A 120 -0.45 -9.38 3.61
C ASN A 120 -1.82 -9.94 4.04
N TRP A 121 -2.82 -9.09 4.23
CA TRP A 121 -4.22 -9.49 4.51
C TRP A 121 -4.86 -10.26 3.36
N GLU A 122 -4.31 -10.15 2.16
CA GLU A 122 -4.83 -10.80 0.95
C GLU A 122 -4.62 -12.32 0.96
N TRP A 123 -3.74 -12.83 1.81
CA TRP A 123 -3.38 -14.26 1.83
C TRP A 123 -4.59 -15.19 1.91
N SER A 124 -5.53 -14.94 2.82
CA SER A 124 -6.71 -15.79 2.98
C SER A 124 -7.53 -15.88 1.71
N ALA A 125 -7.75 -14.77 1.04
CA ALA A 125 -8.52 -14.72 -0.20
C ALA A 125 -7.78 -15.39 -1.38
N LEU A 126 -6.46 -15.22 -1.47
CA LEU A 126 -5.64 -15.91 -2.47
C LEU A 126 -5.60 -17.43 -2.22
N GLN A 127 -5.53 -17.86 -0.97
CA GLN A 127 -5.60 -19.26 -0.60
C GLN A 127 -6.96 -19.90 -0.94
N GLU A 128 -8.07 -19.19 -0.70
CA GLU A 128 -9.41 -19.63 -1.10
C GLU A 128 -9.55 -19.80 -2.61
N LYS A 129 -8.82 -19.01 -3.40
CA LYS A 129 -8.72 -19.12 -4.86
C LYS A 129 -7.74 -20.21 -5.31
N GLY A 130 -7.11 -20.93 -4.40
CA GLY A 130 -6.25 -22.09 -4.69
C GLY A 130 -4.78 -21.77 -4.91
N MET A 131 -4.32 -20.56 -4.61
CA MET A 131 -2.90 -20.21 -4.72
C MET A 131 -2.08 -20.87 -3.60
N ASN A 132 -0.85 -21.29 -3.94
CA ASN A 132 0.09 -21.84 -2.98
C ASN A 132 1.02 -20.75 -2.44
N ALA A 133 1.37 -20.86 -1.15
CA ALA A 133 2.34 -19.99 -0.52
C ALA A 133 3.73 -20.02 -1.21
N ASP A 134 4.13 -21.19 -1.70
CA ASP A 134 5.44 -21.37 -2.34
C ASP A 134 5.54 -20.70 -3.72
N ASP A 135 4.41 -20.33 -4.32
CA ASP A 135 4.36 -19.63 -5.62
C ASP A 135 4.28 -18.11 -5.45
N LEU A 136 4.27 -17.61 -4.21
CA LEU A 136 4.06 -16.21 -3.88
C LEU A 136 5.24 -15.61 -3.12
N THR A 137 5.51 -14.34 -3.39
CA THR A 137 6.43 -13.54 -2.57
C THR A 137 5.94 -12.09 -2.49
N MET A 138 6.65 -11.27 -1.73
CA MET A 138 6.45 -9.83 -1.67
C MET A 138 7.75 -9.13 -2.00
N ILE A 139 7.66 -8.04 -2.73
CA ILE A 139 8.76 -7.11 -2.94
C ILE A 139 8.34 -5.70 -2.48
N PRO A 140 9.29 -4.86 -2.04
CA PRO A 140 9.02 -3.46 -1.77
C PRO A 140 8.52 -2.73 -3.02
N TYR A 141 7.88 -1.59 -2.82
CA TYR A 141 7.74 -0.61 -3.89
C TYR A 141 9.08 0.06 -4.15
N TYR A 142 9.55 0.00 -5.38
CA TYR A 142 10.73 0.69 -5.85
C TYR A 142 10.32 1.86 -6.75
N CYS A 143 10.88 3.04 -6.53
CA CYS A 143 10.48 4.26 -7.24
C CYS A 143 11.65 5.08 -7.78
N GLY A 144 12.87 4.55 -7.73
CA GLY A 144 14.07 5.19 -8.26
C GLY A 144 14.70 6.21 -7.32
N VAL A 145 14.56 6.02 -6.01
CA VAL A 145 15.28 6.82 -5.01
C VAL A 145 16.60 6.13 -4.67
N ASP A 146 17.66 6.91 -4.51
CA ASP A 146 18.98 6.40 -4.15
C ASP A 146 18.93 5.59 -2.83
N GLY A 147 19.49 4.39 -2.84
CA GLY A 147 19.52 3.50 -1.68
C GLY A 147 18.30 2.60 -1.53
N GLU A 148 17.37 2.63 -2.50
CA GLU A 148 16.15 1.79 -2.45
C GLU A 148 16.42 0.28 -2.53
N GLU A 149 17.62 -0.14 -2.92
CA GLU A 149 18.02 -1.56 -2.88
C GLU A 149 18.07 -2.13 -1.45
N LYS A 150 17.97 -1.24 -0.44
CA LYS A 150 17.81 -1.57 0.97
C LYS A 150 16.40 -1.33 1.49
N ALA A 151 15.46 -1.01 0.62
CA ALA A 151 14.07 -0.86 1.03
C ALA A 151 13.51 -2.17 1.58
N GLY A 152 12.75 -2.06 2.63
CA GLY A 152 11.86 -3.10 3.11
C GLY A 152 10.42 -2.82 2.74
N LEU A 153 9.53 -3.66 3.23
CA LEU A 153 8.10 -3.52 2.96
C LEU A 153 7.51 -2.32 3.72
N ASN A 154 6.47 -1.73 3.15
CA ASN A 154 5.62 -0.80 3.87
C ASN A 154 4.95 -1.55 5.02
N CYS A 155 5.13 -1.08 6.24
CA CYS A 155 4.65 -1.76 7.44
C CYS A 155 4.31 -0.77 8.54
N GLY A 156 3.25 -1.03 9.27
CA GLY A 156 2.87 -0.21 10.43
C GLY A 156 1.62 -0.73 11.10
N THR A 157 1.25 -0.09 12.21
CA THR A 157 0.03 -0.36 12.94
C THR A 157 -1.09 0.52 12.38
N GLU A 158 -2.05 -0.09 11.69
CA GLU A 158 -3.20 0.61 11.14
C GLU A 158 -4.47 0.40 11.97
N ASN A 159 -4.57 -0.74 12.65
CA ASN A 159 -5.74 -1.10 13.43
C ASN A 159 -5.46 -0.99 14.92
N CYS A 160 -6.36 -0.37 15.64
CA CYS A 160 -6.32 -0.26 17.08
C CYS A 160 -7.71 -0.49 17.69
N TRP A 161 -7.72 -0.90 18.95
CA TRP A 161 -8.95 -0.96 19.73
C TRP A 161 -9.07 0.31 20.55
N ALA A 162 -10.24 0.91 20.52
CA ALA A 162 -10.58 2.06 21.34
C ALA A 162 -11.64 1.67 22.39
N VAL A 163 -11.41 2.09 23.62
CA VAL A 163 -12.40 1.95 24.70
C VAL A 163 -13.22 3.23 24.75
N ASN A 164 -14.56 3.11 24.73
CA ASN A 164 -15.43 4.28 24.87
C ASN A 164 -15.33 4.86 26.28
N ALA A 165 -14.72 6.03 26.41
CA ALA A 165 -14.52 6.69 27.69
C ALA A 165 -15.81 7.22 28.35
N GLU A 166 -16.91 7.31 27.58
CA GLU A 166 -18.23 7.76 28.08
C GLU A 166 -19.14 6.57 28.46
N ALA A 167 -18.68 5.33 28.35
CA ALA A 167 -19.41 4.17 28.80
C ALA A 167 -19.42 4.10 30.34
N SER A 168 -20.28 3.24 30.92
CA SER A 168 -20.25 3.00 32.35
C SER A 168 -18.92 2.41 32.81
N GLU A 169 -18.51 2.64 34.08
CA GLU A 169 -17.28 2.05 34.64
C GLU A 169 -17.29 0.52 34.51
N GLU A 170 -18.45 -0.12 34.67
CA GLU A 170 -18.63 -1.55 34.56
C GLU A 170 -18.38 -2.02 33.12
N ASP A 171 -18.90 -1.33 32.12
CA ASP A 171 -18.71 -1.65 30.69
C ASP A 171 -17.24 -1.40 30.25
N ILE A 172 -16.63 -0.31 30.74
CA ILE A 172 -15.21 -0.05 30.50
C ILE A 172 -14.36 -1.20 31.05
N GLN A 173 -14.61 -1.60 32.31
CA GLN A 173 -13.84 -2.69 32.93
C GLN A 173 -14.05 -4.02 32.19
N ALA A 174 -15.28 -4.35 31.83
CA ALA A 174 -15.59 -5.56 31.07
C ALA A 174 -14.89 -5.56 29.68
N THR A 175 -14.83 -4.40 29.03
CA THR A 175 -14.10 -4.22 27.76
C THR A 175 -12.60 -4.46 27.95
N LEU A 176 -12.00 -3.90 28.98
CA LEU A 176 -10.58 -4.09 29.28
C LEU A 176 -10.26 -5.55 29.66
N ASP A 177 -11.13 -6.20 30.42
CA ASP A 177 -10.98 -7.63 30.77
C ASP A 177 -11.06 -8.52 29.51
N PHE A 178 -11.96 -8.20 28.60
CA PHE A 178 -12.07 -8.90 27.31
C PHE A 178 -10.81 -8.69 26.45
N MET A 179 -10.34 -7.44 26.32
CA MET A 179 -9.10 -7.12 25.60
C MET A 179 -7.90 -7.85 26.21
N TYR A 180 -7.79 -7.88 27.54
CA TYR A 180 -6.74 -8.59 28.23
C TYR A 180 -6.81 -10.10 27.98
N TRP A 181 -8.01 -10.70 28.05
CA TRP A 181 -8.22 -12.10 27.71
C TRP A 181 -7.80 -12.40 26.27
N MET A 182 -8.19 -11.58 25.29
CA MET A 182 -7.83 -11.78 23.88
C MET A 182 -6.31 -11.86 23.66
N VAL A 183 -5.52 -11.12 24.42
CA VAL A 183 -4.05 -11.07 24.21
C VAL A 183 -3.26 -12.00 25.14
N THR A 184 -3.90 -12.63 26.13
CA THR A 184 -3.22 -13.51 27.11
C THR A 184 -3.67 -14.95 27.08
N ASP A 185 -4.89 -15.24 26.64
CA ASP A 185 -5.42 -16.58 26.49
C ASP A 185 -4.94 -17.24 25.19
N ALA A 186 -4.53 -18.49 25.24
CA ALA A 186 -3.94 -19.17 24.10
C ALA A 186 -4.95 -19.43 22.97
N ASP A 187 -6.19 -19.78 23.31
CA ASP A 187 -7.23 -20.05 22.32
C ASP A 187 -7.72 -18.75 21.69
N ALA A 188 -7.89 -17.67 22.49
CA ALA A 188 -8.22 -16.36 22.00
C ALA A 188 -7.13 -15.79 21.09
N SER A 189 -5.86 -15.92 21.47
CA SER A 189 -4.71 -15.52 20.66
C SER A 189 -4.67 -16.26 19.33
N ARG A 190 -4.93 -17.58 19.33
CA ARG A 190 -5.01 -18.37 18.09
C ARG A 190 -6.16 -17.88 17.21
N LEU A 191 -7.34 -17.64 17.76
CA LEU A 191 -8.49 -17.16 17.03
C LEU A 191 -8.22 -15.77 16.39
N LEU A 192 -7.55 -14.86 17.10
CA LEU A 192 -7.16 -13.57 16.57
C LEU A 192 -6.21 -13.71 15.37
N VAL A 193 -5.18 -14.55 15.51
CA VAL A 193 -4.21 -14.75 14.42
C VAL A 193 -4.85 -15.40 13.20
N ASP A 194 -5.71 -16.41 13.41
CA ASP A 194 -6.38 -17.11 12.32
C ASP A 194 -7.40 -16.21 11.60
N SER A 195 -8.01 -15.24 12.31
CA SER A 195 -9.01 -14.33 11.73
C SER A 195 -8.39 -13.08 11.09
N PHE A 196 -7.31 -12.56 11.66
CA PHE A 196 -6.72 -11.26 11.26
C PHE A 196 -5.27 -11.37 10.76
N GLY A 197 -4.66 -12.53 10.86
CA GLY A 197 -3.34 -12.84 10.28
C GLY A 197 -2.14 -12.37 11.10
N VAL A 198 -2.15 -11.16 11.63
CA VAL A 198 -1.00 -10.58 12.36
C VAL A 198 -1.43 -9.99 13.68
N MET A 199 -0.72 -10.38 14.76
CA MET A 199 -0.88 -9.76 16.06
C MET A 199 0.51 -9.37 16.61
N PRO A 200 0.82 -8.06 16.70
CA PRO A 200 2.18 -7.60 17.01
C PRO A 200 2.47 -7.55 18.53
N TYR A 201 1.98 -8.50 19.32
CA TYR A 201 2.26 -8.57 20.74
C TYR A 201 3.02 -9.84 21.12
N LYS A 202 3.76 -9.81 22.23
CA LYS A 202 4.78 -10.80 22.60
C LYS A 202 4.27 -12.22 22.78
N GLN A 203 2.99 -12.40 23.14
CA GLN A 203 2.36 -13.69 23.40
C GLN A 203 1.41 -14.11 22.27
N ALA A 204 1.43 -13.39 21.15
CA ALA A 204 0.63 -13.77 20.00
C ALA A 204 0.97 -15.19 19.53
N ALA A 205 -0.05 -15.92 19.12
CA ALA A 205 0.15 -17.19 18.43
C ALA A 205 0.91 -16.95 17.11
N GLU A 206 1.71 -17.93 16.69
CA GLU A 206 2.44 -17.85 15.44
C GLU A 206 1.47 -17.84 14.26
N SER A 207 1.68 -16.91 13.33
CA SER A 207 0.86 -16.80 12.12
C SER A 207 1.28 -17.82 11.07
N THR A 208 0.29 -18.35 10.35
CA THR A 208 0.51 -19.19 9.16
C THR A 208 0.57 -18.39 7.87
N ASN A 209 0.42 -17.08 7.94
CA ASN A 209 0.50 -16.19 6.78
C ASN A 209 1.93 -16.13 6.22
N PRO A 210 2.20 -16.59 4.98
CA PRO A 210 3.54 -16.66 4.41
C PRO A 210 4.17 -15.28 4.21
N PHE A 211 3.36 -14.26 3.97
CA PHE A 211 3.84 -12.90 3.76
C PHE A 211 4.50 -12.30 5.01
N LEU A 212 4.13 -12.75 6.20
CA LEU A 212 4.79 -12.33 7.43
C LEU A 212 6.19 -12.90 7.57
N LYS A 213 6.40 -14.14 7.13
CA LYS A 213 7.73 -14.71 7.09
C LYS A 213 8.64 -13.89 6.18
N ILE A 214 8.16 -13.54 4.99
CA ILE A 214 8.89 -12.69 4.03
C ILE A 214 9.19 -11.32 4.64
N ALA A 215 8.22 -10.68 5.31
CA ALA A 215 8.45 -9.40 5.98
C ALA A 215 9.53 -9.47 7.07
N ASN A 216 9.57 -10.57 7.84
CA ASN A 216 10.59 -10.82 8.84
C ASN A 216 11.97 -11.07 8.20
N GLU A 217 12.04 -11.72 7.05
CA GLU A 217 13.28 -11.94 6.30
C GLU A 217 13.88 -10.60 5.85
N TYR A 218 13.09 -9.68 5.27
CA TYR A 218 13.55 -8.32 4.94
C TYR A 218 14.14 -7.60 6.16
N SER A 219 13.48 -7.66 7.31
CA SER A 219 13.99 -7.07 8.55
C SER A 219 15.29 -7.72 9.02
N ALA A 220 15.39 -9.04 8.94
CA ALA A 220 16.58 -9.80 9.35
C ALA A 220 17.79 -9.53 8.45
N GLU A 221 17.57 -9.22 7.19
CA GLU A 221 18.59 -8.82 6.21
C GLU A 221 19.06 -7.37 6.39
N GLY A 222 18.45 -6.63 7.30
CA GLY A 222 18.79 -5.24 7.61
C GLY A 222 18.22 -4.23 6.62
N ASN A 223 17.16 -4.59 5.90
CA ASN A 223 16.40 -3.65 5.11
C ASN A 223 15.65 -2.67 6.03
N TYR A 224 15.55 -1.40 5.62
CA TYR A 224 14.79 -0.42 6.41
C TYR A 224 13.29 -0.62 6.23
N VAL A 225 12.53 -0.42 7.30
CA VAL A 225 11.07 -0.46 7.27
C VAL A 225 10.54 0.90 6.79
N MET A 226 9.56 0.89 5.91
CA MET A 226 8.82 2.09 5.53
C MET A 226 7.53 2.17 6.35
N PRO A 227 7.46 3.00 7.40
CA PRO A 227 6.22 3.20 8.15
C PRO A 227 5.15 3.87 7.29
N TRP A 228 3.89 3.71 7.71
CA TRP A 228 2.75 4.35 7.05
C TRP A 228 2.67 5.85 7.36
N VAL A 229 3.53 6.64 6.74
CA VAL A 229 3.52 8.11 6.83
C VAL A 229 2.25 8.70 6.21
N THR A 230 1.65 7.98 5.28
CA THR A 230 0.33 8.28 4.72
C THR A 230 -0.78 8.46 5.78
N ASN A 231 -0.58 7.93 7.00
CA ASN A 231 -1.52 8.13 8.11
C ASN A 231 -1.60 9.58 8.59
N PHE A 232 -0.65 10.42 8.19
CA PHE A 232 -0.71 11.87 8.42
C PHE A 232 -1.57 12.63 7.40
N GLN A 233 -2.10 11.97 6.35
CA GLN A 233 -2.95 12.65 5.36
C GLN A 233 -4.11 13.38 6.06
N PRO A 234 -4.19 14.71 5.95
CA PRO A 234 -5.23 15.49 6.63
C PRO A 234 -6.57 15.33 5.92
N ASN A 235 -7.67 15.25 6.67
CA ASN A 235 -9.03 15.11 6.13
C ASN A 235 -9.07 14.07 4.98
N VAL A 236 -8.63 12.87 5.28
CA VAL A 236 -8.16 11.84 4.34
C VAL A 236 -9.12 11.56 3.19
N ASP A 237 -10.43 11.53 3.44
CA ASP A 237 -11.43 11.20 2.40
C ASP A 237 -11.47 12.29 1.33
N ALA A 238 -11.60 13.56 1.74
CA ALA A 238 -11.62 14.69 0.80
C ALA A 238 -10.28 14.87 0.06
N TYR A 239 -9.17 14.63 0.74
CA TYR A 239 -7.85 14.68 0.14
C TYR A 239 -7.69 13.62 -0.96
N ARG A 240 -8.03 12.37 -0.64
CA ARG A 240 -7.91 11.24 -1.59
C ARG A 240 -8.91 11.36 -2.74
N GLU A 241 -10.14 11.84 -2.50
CA GLU A 241 -11.13 12.08 -3.56
C GLU A 241 -10.61 13.07 -4.61
N ALA A 242 -10.02 14.18 -4.17
CA ALA A 242 -9.43 15.17 -5.07
C ALA A 242 -8.24 14.59 -5.85
N LEU A 243 -7.41 13.79 -5.20
CA LEU A 243 -6.26 13.14 -5.84
C LEU A 243 -6.71 12.11 -6.89
N VAL A 244 -7.70 11.26 -6.58
CA VAL A 244 -8.31 10.31 -7.53
C VAL A 244 -8.86 11.02 -8.76
N ALA A 245 -9.57 12.14 -8.56
CA ALA A 245 -10.12 12.91 -9.68
C ALA A 245 -9.02 13.44 -10.63
N ALA A 246 -7.90 13.92 -10.08
CA ALA A 246 -6.77 14.37 -10.86
C ALA A 246 -6.03 13.20 -11.55
N MET A 247 -5.83 12.08 -10.86
CA MET A 247 -5.20 10.89 -11.42
C MET A 247 -6.03 10.32 -12.56
N ASN A 248 -7.35 10.24 -12.45
CA ASN A 248 -8.22 9.80 -13.54
C ASN A 248 -8.12 10.68 -14.79
N GLN A 249 -7.91 11.99 -14.64
CA GLN A 249 -7.66 12.88 -15.79
C GLN A 249 -6.30 12.59 -16.44
N TYR A 250 -5.29 12.35 -15.61
CA TYR A 250 -3.96 11.97 -16.09
C TYR A 250 -3.98 10.60 -16.80
N ASP A 251 -4.66 9.61 -16.24
CA ASP A 251 -4.75 8.27 -16.82
C ASP A 251 -5.45 8.29 -18.19
N ALA A 252 -6.45 9.16 -18.36
CA ALA A 252 -7.15 9.34 -19.63
C ALA A 252 -6.31 10.06 -20.70
N ASP A 253 -5.40 10.96 -20.28
CA ASP A 253 -4.53 11.73 -21.17
C ASP A 253 -3.24 12.09 -20.42
N GLN A 254 -2.20 11.28 -20.63
CA GLN A 254 -0.92 11.33 -19.90
C GLN A 254 -0.04 12.51 -20.37
N THR A 255 -0.57 13.72 -20.25
CA THR A 255 0.15 14.97 -20.54
C THR A 255 0.79 15.58 -19.29
N ASP A 256 1.84 16.38 -19.49
CA ASP A 256 2.46 17.12 -18.39
C ASP A 256 1.45 18.05 -17.71
N ALA A 257 0.51 18.64 -18.46
CA ALA A 257 -0.53 19.50 -17.91
C ALA A 257 -1.46 18.76 -16.94
N ASN A 258 -1.86 17.53 -17.27
CA ASN A 258 -2.68 16.71 -16.39
C ASN A 258 -1.87 16.18 -15.19
N TRP A 259 -0.57 15.91 -15.36
CA TRP A 259 0.29 15.58 -14.23
C TRP A 259 0.46 16.76 -13.25
N GLU A 260 0.53 18.00 -13.74
CA GLU A 260 0.52 19.18 -12.86
C GLU A 260 -0.78 19.30 -12.03
N LEU A 261 -1.93 18.81 -12.54
CA LEU A 261 -3.15 18.71 -11.73
C LEU A 261 -3.01 17.69 -10.61
N VAL A 262 -2.36 16.54 -10.87
CA VAL A 262 -2.06 15.54 -9.83
C VAL A 262 -1.14 16.16 -8.76
N LYS A 263 -0.08 16.86 -9.16
CA LYS A 263 0.83 17.54 -8.21
C LYS A 263 0.10 18.59 -7.38
N THR A 264 -0.77 19.37 -8.01
CA THR A 264 -1.59 20.36 -7.30
C THR A 264 -2.53 19.71 -6.29
N ALA A 265 -3.23 18.65 -6.69
CA ALA A 265 -4.11 17.90 -5.78
C ALA A 265 -3.33 17.26 -4.62
N PHE A 266 -2.10 16.80 -4.88
CA PHE A 266 -1.24 16.17 -3.89
C PHE A 266 -0.64 17.21 -2.93
N VAL A 267 0.09 18.20 -3.44
CA VAL A 267 0.88 19.14 -2.63
C VAL A 267 0.02 20.27 -2.08
N ASP A 268 -0.66 21.02 -2.96
CA ASP A 268 -1.50 22.15 -2.52
C ASP A 268 -2.77 21.65 -1.81
N GLY A 269 -3.31 20.51 -2.28
CA GLY A 269 -4.43 19.82 -1.65
C GLY A 269 -4.15 19.43 -0.19
N TRP A 270 -2.93 19.00 0.13
CA TRP A 270 -2.51 18.73 1.50
C TRP A 270 -2.70 19.96 2.40
N ALA A 271 -2.14 21.11 2.00
CA ALA A 271 -2.25 22.36 2.78
C ALA A 271 -3.71 22.80 2.98
N VAL A 272 -4.54 22.66 1.93
CA VAL A 272 -5.98 22.98 2.00
C VAL A 272 -6.69 22.08 3.01
N GLN A 273 -6.45 20.78 2.95
CA GLN A 273 -7.11 19.83 3.85
C GLN A 273 -6.56 19.90 5.29
N TYR A 274 -5.28 20.23 5.45
CA TYR A 274 -4.72 20.51 6.77
C TYR A 274 -5.43 21.70 7.45
N GLN A 275 -5.64 22.79 6.72
CA GLN A 275 -6.36 23.95 7.25
C GLN A 275 -7.82 23.61 7.54
N ALA A 276 -8.48 22.82 6.69
CA ALA A 276 -9.86 22.41 6.94
C ALA A 276 -10.03 21.53 8.19
N ALA A 277 -9.00 20.74 8.53
CA ALA A 277 -9.02 19.86 9.71
C ALA A 277 -8.62 20.59 11.02
N ASN A 278 -7.85 21.68 10.95
CA ASN A 278 -7.24 22.33 12.10
C ASN A 278 -7.68 23.81 12.28
N GLY A 279 -8.42 24.38 11.37
CA GLY A 279 -8.95 25.75 11.39
C GLY A 279 -10.40 25.76 11.76
#